data_fd22f859d91c0c8789e2eca1fa88fa4a
#
_entry.id   fd22f859d91c0c8789e2eca1fa88fa4a
#
_cell.length_a   1.000
_cell.length_b   1.000
_cell.length_c   1.000
_cell.angle_alpha   90.00
_cell.angle_beta   90.00
_cell.angle_gamma   90.00
#
_symmetry.space_group_name_H-M   'P 1'
#
loop_
_entity.id
_entity.type
_entity.pdbx_description
1 polymer ?
#
loop_
_entity_poly.entity_id
_entity_poly.type
_entity_poly.pdbx_seq_one_letter_code
_entity_poly.pdbx_strand_id
1 'polypeptide(L)'
;MKKFTSVLVGILCLVVSVGANAQSKVGADYFKGKWSVLLKGTPNGDAKMIFVLENRNDSIAGVVQDSTGTEIAKITSAELKDTEVTLYFNTQGYDVNLLLTKKDDDHTTGSLMNMFDAEGERIKEIKN
;
A
#
# COMPACT_ATOMS: atom_id res chain seq x y z
N MET A 1 45.32 -14.93 22.42
CA MET A 1 44.11 -15.35 23.06
C MET A 1 43.01 -14.28 22.96
N LYS A 2 43.35 -13.13 23.39
CA LYS A 2 42.34 -12.04 23.33
C LYS A 2 41.89 -11.72 21.95
N LYS A 3 42.74 -11.95 20.99
CA LYS A 3 42.41 -11.64 19.60
C LYS A 3 41.30 -12.49 19.06
N PHE A 4 41.21 -13.70 19.50
CA PHE A 4 40.15 -14.60 19.04
C PHE A 4 38.79 -14.07 19.41
N THR A 5 38.67 -13.60 20.61
CA THR A 5 37.40 -13.11 21.11
C THR A 5 36.92 -11.93 20.32
N SER A 6 37.82 -11.02 19.99
CA SER A 6 37.44 -9.83 19.23
C SER A 6 36.92 -10.17 17.85
N VAL A 7 37.59 -11.07 17.19
CA VAL A 7 37.19 -11.48 15.86
C VAL A 7 35.83 -12.10 15.87
N LEU A 8 35.63 -12.95 16.85
CA LEU A 8 34.35 -13.63 16.95
C LEU A 8 33.19 -12.68 17.13
N VAL A 9 33.39 -11.67 17.96
CA VAL A 9 32.37 -10.71 18.21
C VAL A 9 32.02 -9.95 16.93
N GLY A 10 33.03 -9.59 16.17
CA GLY A 10 32.80 -8.87 14.95
C GLY A 10 31.95 -9.64 13.94
N ILE A 11 32.22 -10.90 13.81
CA ILE A 11 31.47 -11.73 12.88
C ILE A 11 30.03 -11.83 13.31
N LEU A 12 29.80 -11.96 14.58
CA LEU A 12 28.46 -12.08 15.09
C LEU A 12 27.62 -10.83 14.78
N CYS A 13 28.22 -9.68 14.93
CA CYS A 13 27.52 -8.44 14.64
C CYS A 13 27.09 -8.35 13.17
N LEU A 14 27.92 -8.80 12.28
CA LEU A 14 27.60 -8.76 10.87
C LEU A 14 26.40 -9.62 10.54
N VAL A 15 26.32 -10.77 11.12
CA VAL A 15 25.20 -11.68 10.87
C VAL A 15 23.89 -11.03 11.29
N VAL A 16 23.91 -10.41 12.45
CA VAL A 16 22.70 -9.76 12.96
C VAL A 16 22.25 -8.64 12.03
N SER A 17 23.19 -7.87 11.55
CA SER A 17 22.84 -6.75 10.66
C SER A 17 22.17 -7.23 9.39
N VAL A 18 22.70 -8.28 8.82
CA VAL A 18 22.14 -8.81 7.58
C VAL A 18 20.71 -9.29 7.79
N GLY A 19 20.49 -9.99 8.87
CA GLY A 19 19.16 -10.50 9.18
C GLY A 19 18.14 -9.40 9.33
N ALA A 20 18.52 -8.31 9.99
CA ALA A 20 17.60 -7.21 10.19
C ALA A 20 17.19 -6.57 8.88
N ASN A 21 18.09 -6.52 7.93
CA ASN A 21 17.81 -5.85 6.66
C ASN A 21 16.89 -6.65 5.75
N ALA A 22 16.70 -7.91 6.04
CA ALA A 22 15.82 -8.74 5.23
C ALA A 22 14.36 -8.34 5.35
N GLN A 23 14.01 -7.62 6.41
CA GLN A 23 12.64 -7.18 6.64
C GLN A 23 12.41 -5.84 5.97
N SER A 24 12.07 -5.88 4.70
CA SER A 24 11.87 -4.68 3.93
C SER A 24 10.52 -4.05 4.20
N LYS A 25 10.52 -2.75 4.26
CA LYS A 25 9.28 -1.99 4.26
C LYS A 25 8.94 -1.63 2.83
N VAL A 26 7.64 -1.54 2.56
CA VAL A 26 7.16 -1.10 1.28
C VAL A 26 6.92 0.40 1.36
N GLY A 27 7.55 1.15 0.50
CA GLY A 27 7.42 2.62 0.53
C GLY A 27 6.36 3.14 -0.41
N ALA A 28 6.27 4.47 -0.46
CA ALA A 28 5.30 5.12 -1.31
C ALA A 28 5.48 4.77 -2.79
N ASP A 29 6.71 4.47 -3.20
CA ASP A 29 6.95 4.13 -4.61
C ASP A 29 6.26 2.86 -5.05
N TYR A 30 6.05 1.92 -4.15
CA TYR A 30 5.30 0.74 -4.50
C TYR A 30 3.85 1.06 -4.81
N PHE A 31 3.24 1.91 -4.00
CA PHE A 31 1.81 2.19 -4.12
C PHE A 31 1.47 3.25 -5.17
N LYS A 32 2.44 3.96 -5.69
CA LYS A 32 2.12 4.99 -6.69
C LYS A 32 1.63 4.35 -7.98
N GLY A 33 0.78 5.05 -8.70
CA GLY A 33 0.19 4.57 -9.93
C GLY A 33 -1.31 4.41 -9.79
N LYS A 34 -1.90 3.74 -10.76
CA LYS A 34 -3.34 3.49 -10.74
C LYS A 34 -3.62 2.08 -10.26
N TRP A 35 -4.61 1.97 -9.41
CA TRP A 35 -5.04 0.69 -8.87
C TRP A 35 -6.53 0.51 -9.09
N SER A 36 -6.92 -0.61 -9.64
CA SER A 36 -8.32 -1.01 -9.73
C SER A 36 -8.62 -1.83 -8.49
N VAL A 37 -9.51 -1.34 -7.64
CA VAL A 37 -9.83 -1.99 -6.37
C VAL A 37 -11.24 -2.52 -6.43
N LEU A 38 -11.37 -3.83 -6.27
CA LEU A 38 -12.67 -4.49 -6.22
C LEU A 38 -13.09 -4.64 -4.77
N LEU A 39 -14.24 -4.07 -4.43
CA LEU A 39 -14.82 -4.17 -3.11
C LEU A 39 -15.90 -5.24 -3.15
N LYS A 40 -15.77 -6.23 -2.28
CA LYS A 40 -16.67 -7.39 -2.30
C LYS A 40 -17.71 -7.30 -1.22
N GLY A 41 -18.92 -7.71 -1.59
CA GLY A 41 -19.98 -7.88 -0.60
C GLY A 41 -20.62 -6.60 -0.12
N THR A 42 -20.53 -5.52 -0.89
CA THR A 42 -21.22 -4.29 -0.49
C THR A 42 -22.73 -4.48 -0.65
N PRO A 43 -23.55 -3.62 -0.02
CA PRO A 43 -25.02 -3.77 -0.12
C PRO A 43 -25.54 -3.80 -1.55
N ASN A 44 -24.85 -3.15 -2.47
CA ASN A 44 -25.26 -3.11 -3.87
C ASN A 44 -24.50 -4.13 -4.72
N GLY A 45 -23.85 -5.10 -4.10
CA GLY A 45 -23.02 -6.06 -4.80
C GLY A 45 -21.56 -5.62 -4.84
N ASP A 46 -20.77 -6.30 -5.64
CA ASP A 46 -19.37 -5.95 -5.76
C ASP A 46 -19.23 -4.63 -6.50
N ALA A 47 -18.32 -3.80 -6.03
CA ALA A 47 -18.09 -2.47 -6.60
C ALA A 47 -16.62 -2.31 -6.95
N LYS A 48 -16.34 -1.52 -7.97
CA LYS A 48 -14.97 -1.25 -8.39
C LYS A 48 -14.70 0.24 -8.30
N MET A 49 -13.54 0.57 -7.71
CA MET A 49 -13.07 1.94 -7.63
C MET A 49 -11.65 2.00 -8.16
N ILE A 50 -11.27 3.15 -8.67
CA ILE A 50 -9.92 3.35 -9.18
C ILE A 50 -9.24 4.35 -8.28
N PHE A 51 -8.05 3.99 -7.81
CA PHE A 51 -7.23 4.85 -6.97
C PHE A 51 -6.03 5.30 -7.77
N VAL A 52 -5.92 6.61 -7.97
CA VAL A 52 -4.76 7.19 -8.66
C VAL A 52 -3.87 7.76 -7.58
N LEU A 53 -2.77 7.08 -7.32
CA LEU A 53 -1.89 7.39 -6.19
C LEU A 53 -0.56 7.92 -6.69
N GLU A 54 0.01 8.85 -5.94
CA GLU A 54 1.33 9.39 -6.26
C GLU A 54 2.17 9.46 -4.99
N ASN A 55 3.48 9.42 -5.19
CA ASN A 55 4.43 9.61 -4.11
C ASN A 55 4.69 11.11 -3.98
N ARG A 56 4.31 11.66 -2.85
CA ARG A 56 4.55 13.08 -2.56
C ARG A 56 5.33 13.18 -1.26
N ASN A 57 6.63 13.44 -1.36
CA ASN A 57 7.51 13.55 -0.20
C ASN A 57 7.48 12.28 0.66
N ASP A 58 7.56 11.11 -0.01
CA ASP A 58 7.55 9.80 0.63
C ASP A 58 6.25 9.45 1.33
N SER A 59 5.19 10.20 1.04
CA SER A 59 3.84 9.88 1.47
C SER A 59 2.99 9.64 0.25
N ILE A 60 1.76 9.22 0.47
CA ILE A 60 0.83 8.95 -0.62
C ILE A 60 -0.19 10.06 -0.69
N ALA A 61 -0.40 10.58 -1.89
CA ALA A 61 -1.48 11.50 -2.19
C ALA A 61 -2.19 10.98 -3.44
N GLY A 62 -3.36 11.52 -3.74
CA GLY A 62 -4.04 11.12 -4.95
C GLY A 62 -5.53 11.33 -4.88
N VAL A 63 -6.21 10.67 -5.80
CA VAL A 63 -7.66 10.81 -5.93
C VAL A 63 -8.30 9.44 -6.09
N VAL A 64 -9.60 9.39 -5.82
CA VAL A 64 -10.41 8.20 -5.99
C VAL A 64 -11.36 8.46 -7.14
N GLN A 65 -11.46 7.50 -8.05
CA GLN A 65 -12.36 7.59 -9.20
C GLN A 65 -13.34 6.42 -9.16
N ASP A 66 -14.48 6.62 -9.80
CA ASP A 66 -15.41 5.51 -10.00
C ASP A 66 -14.93 4.65 -11.17
N SER A 67 -15.71 3.61 -11.50
CA SER A 67 -15.30 2.69 -12.55
C SER A 67 -15.25 3.30 -13.93
N THR A 68 -15.87 4.47 -14.11
CA THR A 68 -15.82 5.18 -15.39
C THR A 68 -14.64 6.14 -15.50
N GLY A 69 -13.88 6.30 -14.42
CA GLY A 69 -12.75 7.22 -14.40
C GLY A 69 -13.09 8.60 -13.90
N THR A 70 -14.28 8.81 -13.40
CA THR A 70 -14.69 10.11 -12.87
C THR A 70 -14.22 10.26 -11.43
N GLU A 71 -13.55 11.36 -11.13
CA GLU A 71 -13.07 11.61 -9.78
C GLU A 71 -14.25 11.81 -8.82
N ILE A 72 -14.25 11.05 -7.71
CA ILE A 72 -15.32 11.16 -6.73
C ILE A 72 -14.82 11.62 -5.37
N ALA A 73 -13.51 11.58 -5.13
CA ALA A 73 -12.95 12.01 -3.85
C ALA A 73 -11.47 12.25 -3.99
N LYS A 74 -10.91 12.98 -3.02
CA LYS A 74 -9.46 13.15 -2.92
C LYS A 74 -8.98 12.43 -1.67
N ILE A 75 -7.79 11.86 -1.76
CA ILE A 75 -7.16 11.26 -0.59
C ILE A 75 -6.78 12.39 0.36
N THR A 76 -7.32 12.39 1.56
CA THR A 76 -7.04 13.44 2.54
C THR A 76 -5.79 13.15 3.35
N SER A 77 -5.52 11.88 3.60
CA SER A 77 -4.28 11.48 4.26
C SER A 77 -4.02 10.02 3.99
N ALA A 78 -2.81 9.58 4.27
CA ALA A 78 -2.42 8.19 4.09
C ALA A 78 -1.38 7.83 5.13
N GLU A 79 -1.43 6.59 5.58
CA GLU A 79 -0.44 6.06 6.51
C GLU A 79 0.23 4.85 5.91
N LEU A 80 1.56 4.93 5.79
CA LEU A 80 2.37 3.81 5.34
C LEU A 80 2.91 3.08 6.55
N LYS A 81 2.77 1.76 6.55
CA LYS A 81 3.27 0.95 7.64
C LYS A 81 3.70 -0.41 7.11
N ASP A 82 4.98 -0.73 7.25
CA ASP A 82 5.52 -2.01 6.82
C ASP A 82 5.17 -2.31 5.37
N THR A 83 4.24 -3.22 5.11
CA THR A 83 3.87 -3.61 3.75
C THR A 83 2.50 -3.10 3.36
N GLU A 84 1.95 -2.13 4.08
CA GLU A 84 0.59 -1.71 3.85
C GLU A 84 0.46 -0.19 3.85
N VAL A 85 -0.63 0.27 3.27
CA VAL A 85 -1.01 1.68 3.32
C VAL A 85 -2.49 1.75 3.69
N THR A 86 -2.82 2.72 4.53
CA THR A 86 -4.22 3.04 4.83
C THR A 86 -4.51 4.39 4.19
N LEU A 87 -5.50 4.42 3.32
CA LEU A 87 -5.90 5.62 2.61
C LEU A 87 -7.17 6.17 3.24
N TYR A 88 -7.16 7.47 3.51
CA TYR A 88 -8.33 8.15 4.10
C TYR A 88 -8.90 9.13 3.10
N PHE A 89 -10.19 9.07 2.92
CA PHE A 89 -10.88 10.00 2.02
C PHE A 89 -12.32 10.18 2.48
N ASN A 90 -12.94 11.24 1.97
CA ASN A 90 -14.34 11.52 2.28
C ASN A 90 -15.13 11.45 0.99
N THR A 91 -16.22 10.71 1.00
CA THR A 91 -17.10 10.63 -0.14
C THR A 91 -18.54 10.64 0.33
N GLN A 92 -19.37 11.44 -0.30
CA GLN A 92 -20.79 11.55 0.02
C GLN A 92 -21.04 11.88 1.48
N GLY A 93 -20.14 12.66 2.08
CA GLY A 93 -20.28 13.06 3.47
C GLY A 93 -19.77 12.07 4.49
N TYR A 94 -19.21 10.96 4.06
CA TYR A 94 -18.70 9.93 4.97
C TYR A 94 -17.19 9.87 4.91
N ASP A 95 -16.58 9.73 6.08
CA ASP A 95 -15.15 9.46 6.17
C ASP A 95 -14.92 7.97 5.97
N VAL A 96 -14.05 7.66 5.01
CA VAL A 96 -13.81 6.28 4.60
C VAL A 96 -12.32 5.99 4.69
N ASN A 97 -11.98 4.77 5.06
CA ASN A 97 -10.60 4.33 5.00
C ASN A 97 -10.50 3.00 4.26
N LEU A 98 -9.42 2.88 3.51
CA LEU A 98 -9.12 1.67 2.74
C LEU A 98 -7.74 1.20 3.11
N LEU A 99 -7.65 -0.02 3.58
CA LEU A 99 -6.37 -0.67 3.86
C LEU A 99 -5.97 -1.49 2.65
N LEU A 100 -4.74 -1.31 2.19
CA LEU A 100 -4.17 -2.13 1.11
C LEU A 100 -2.84 -2.67 1.57
N THR A 101 -2.67 -3.98 1.48
CA THR A 101 -1.44 -4.67 1.85
C THR A 101 -0.84 -5.28 0.59
N LYS A 102 0.45 -5.12 0.42
CA LYS A 102 1.14 -5.70 -0.74
C LYS A 102 1.00 -7.21 -0.74
N LYS A 103 0.54 -7.74 -1.86
CA LYS A 103 0.49 -9.18 -2.09
C LYS A 103 1.61 -9.62 -3.02
N ASP A 104 1.77 -8.89 -4.13
CA ASP A 104 2.89 -9.07 -5.04
C ASP A 104 3.10 -7.74 -5.76
N ASP A 105 3.89 -7.72 -6.81
CA ASP A 105 4.27 -6.47 -7.46
C ASP A 105 3.07 -5.69 -8.00
N ASP A 106 2.03 -6.37 -8.41
CA ASP A 106 0.89 -5.75 -9.08
C ASP A 106 -0.43 -5.97 -8.35
N HIS A 107 -0.42 -6.61 -7.19
CA HIS A 107 -1.66 -6.94 -6.48
C HIS A 107 -1.57 -6.56 -5.02
N THR A 108 -2.69 -6.07 -4.50
CA THR A 108 -2.86 -5.79 -3.07
C THR A 108 -4.14 -6.43 -2.58
N THR A 109 -4.19 -6.69 -1.29
CA THR A 109 -5.40 -7.17 -0.63
C THR A 109 -5.63 -6.30 0.59
N GLY A 110 -6.88 -6.17 0.99
CA GLY A 110 -7.16 -5.36 2.15
C GLY A 110 -8.64 -5.31 2.46
N SER A 111 -9.06 -4.20 3.01
CA SER A 111 -10.46 -4.04 3.39
C SER A 111 -10.85 -2.57 3.39
N LEU A 112 -12.12 -2.34 3.12
CA LEU A 112 -12.73 -1.03 3.21
C LEU A 112 -13.48 -0.95 4.55
N MET A 113 -13.08 -0.01 5.41
CA MET A 113 -13.72 0.22 6.69
C MET A 113 -13.76 -1.04 7.57
N ASN A 114 -12.87 -1.99 7.34
CA ASN A 114 -12.88 -3.29 8.03
C ASN A 114 -14.19 -4.07 7.85
N MET A 115 -14.98 -3.71 6.86
CA MET A 115 -16.25 -4.38 6.61
C MET A 115 -16.28 -5.14 5.30
N PHE A 116 -15.62 -4.63 4.28
CA PHE A 116 -15.68 -5.22 2.95
C PHE A 116 -14.29 -5.58 2.47
N ASP A 117 -14.13 -6.79 1.97
CA ASP A 117 -12.84 -7.20 1.42
C ASP A 117 -12.52 -6.40 0.17
N ALA A 118 -11.26 -6.06 0.02
CA ALA A 118 -10.79 -5.29 -1.12
C ALA A 118 -9.65 -6.02 -1.81
N GLU A 119 -9.70 -6.04 -3.13
CA GLU A 119 -8.61 -6.61 -3.93
C GLU A 119 -8.19 -5.57 -4.95
N GLY A 120 -6.92 -5.19 -4.89
CA GLY A 120 -6.39 -4.19 -5.80
C GLY A 120 -5.48 -4.81 -6.84
N GLU A 121 -5.60 -4.30 -8.04
CA GLU A 121 -4.73 -4.70 -9.14
C GLU A 121 -4.20 -3.46 -9.83
N ARG A 122 -2.89 -3.45 -10.05
CA ARG A 122 -2.26 -2.31 -10.70
C ARG A 122 -2.71 -2.21 -12.15
N ILE A 123 -3.14 -1.03 -12.54
CA ILE A 123 -3.49 -0.75 -13.93
C ILE A 123 -2.22 -0.33 -14.65
N LYS A 124 -1.84 -1.09 -15.64
CA LYS A 124 -0.67 -0.76 -16.43
C LYS A 124 -1.12 -0.06 -17.70
N GLU A 125 -0.50 1.10 -17.93
CA GLU A 125 -0.84 1.84 -19.12
C GLU A 125 -0.08 1.28 -20.30
N ILE A 126 -0.79 1.14 -21.41
CA ILE A 126 -0.18 0.69 -22.64
C ILE A 126 0.29 1.92 -23.39
N LYS A 127 1.58 1.96 -23.67
CA LYS A 127 2.14 3.06 -24.45
C LYS A 127 2.36 2.60 -25.88
N ASN A 128 1.86 3.38 -26.77
CA ASN A 128 1.99 3.09 -28.20
C ASN A 128 3.05 3.93 -28.85
#